data_3f576c6da6789fac35f0947e1ad1ac40
#
_entry.id   3f576c6da6789fac35f0947e1ad1ac40
#
_cell.length_a   1.000
_cell.length_b   1.000
_cell.length_c   1.000
_cell.angle_alpha   90.00
_cell.angle_beta   90.00
_cell.angle_gamma   90.00
#
_symmetry.space_group_name_H-M   'P 1'
#
loop_
_entity.id
_entity.type
_entity.pdbx_description
1 polymer ?
#
loop_
_entity_poly.entity_id
_entity_poly.type
_entity_poly.pdbx_seq_one_letter_code
_entity_poly.pdbx_strand_id
1 'polypeptide(L)'
;KKAFDRARNDATYGWDGSPITTARLSAELWAQIKDQDWSLVSDVAFVSRWPLRLWSFDQHYQFIGGAGGFGEGYGAPAAVGAALANRKYGRLSVNIQGDGDMMYAPGVFWTAAHHHIPLLTVMHNNRAYQQEVMHIQRMADRHNRGITRANIGTTLQNPNIDYSKLVQSMGVYGEGPISAVSY
;
A
#
# COMPACT_ATOMS: atom_id res chain seq x y z
N LYS A 1 8.53 -23.41 8.44
CA LYS A 1 7.67 -23.33 9.62
C LYS A 1 8.19 -22.30 10.63
N LYS A 2 9.41 -22.43 11.18
CA LYS A 2 9.96 -21.48 12.17
C LYS A 2 9.96 -20.00 11.72
N ALA A 3 10.27 -19.71 10.45
CA ALA A 3 10.27 -18.33 9.94
C ALA A 3 8.87 -17.73 9.88
N PHE A 4 7.88 -18.53 9.52
CA PHE A 4 6.47 -18.14 9.46
C PHE A 4 5.89 -17.91 10.86
N ASP A 5 6.22 -18.80 11.81
CA ASP A 5 5.80 -18.65 13.22
C ASP A 5 6.41 -17.38 13.83
N ARG A 6 7.68 -17.09 13.52
CA ARG A 6 8.33 -15.83 13.92
C ARG A 6 7.64 -14.60 13.32
N ALA A 7 7.32 -14.63 12.02
CA ALA A 7 6.64 -13.53 11.37
C ALA A 7 5.26 -13.23 12.00
N ARG A 8 4.51 -14.29 12.35
CA ARG A 8 3.24 -14.14 13.06
C ARG A 8 3.42 -13.50 14.44
N ASN A 9 4.41 -13.93 15.20
CA ASN A 9 4.71 -13.34 16.50
C ASN A 9 5.15 -11.88 16.36
N ASP A 10 6.02 -11.56 15.40
CA ASP A 10 6.42 -10.19 15.13
C ASP A 10 5.23 -9.29 14.74
N ALA A 11 4.24 -9.84 14.05
CA ALA A 11 3.05 -9.11 13.60
C ALA A 11 2.12 -8.69 14.75
N THR A 12 2.20 -9.35 15.92
CA THR A 12 1.39 -9.00 17.09
C THR A 12 1.92 -7.78 17.84
N TYR A 13 3.16 -7.34 17.54
CA TYR A 13 3.71 -6.15 18.17
C TYR A 13 2.91 -4.90 17.79
N GLY A 14 2.39 -4.20 18.81
CA GLY A 14 1.55 -3.02 18.60
C GLY A 14 0.20 -3.34 17.94
N TRP A 15 -0.31 -4.57 18.11
CA TRP A 15 -1.56 -5.03 17.47
C TRP A 15 -2.74 -4.09 17.73
N ASP A 16 -2.94 -3.66 18.97
CA ASP A 16 -4.03 -2.76 19.36
C ASP A 16 -3.64 -1.27 19.31
N GLY A 17 -2.53 -0.97 18.64
CA GLY A 17 -2.04 0.39 18.50
C GLY A 17 -2.90 1.27 17.58
N SER A 18 -2.91 2.57 17.89
CA SER A 18 -3.46 3.59 17.01
C SER A 18 -2.38 4.63 16.72
N PRO A 19 -2.05 4.87 15.43
CA PRO A 19 -2.66 4.30 14.24
C PRO A 19 -2.38 2.80 14.07
N ILE A 20 -3.19 2.13 13.24
CA ILE A 20 -3.06 0.70 12.93
C ILE A 20 -1.66 0.39 12.36
N THR A 21 -1.06 -0.71 12.81
CA THR A 21 0.22 -1.16 12.26
C THR A 21 0.06 -1.77 10.86
N THR A 22 1.10 -1.65 10.02
CA THR A 22 1.10 -2.28 8.69
C THR A 22 1.03 -3.81 8.76
N ALA A 23 1.52 -4.41 9.85
CA ALA A 23 1.41 -5.83 10.11
C ALA A 23 -0.05 -6.24 10.32
N ARG A 24 -0.78 -5.53 11.19
CA ARG A 24 -2.20 -5.77 11.44
C ARG A 24 -3.02 -5.55 10.20
N LEU A 25 -2.83 -4.44 9.49
CA LEU A 25 -3.50 -4.17 8.23
C LEU A 25 -3.35 -5.34 7.25
N SER A 26 -2.12 -5.85 7.10
CA SER A 26 -1.85 -6.99 6.20
C SER A 26 -2.50 -8.29 6.66
N ALA A 27 -2.55 -8.55 7.97
CA ALA A 27 -3.15 -9.74 8.53
C ALA A 27 -4.69 -9.72 8.41
N GLU A 28 -5.31 -8.57 8.72
CA GLU A 28 -6.76 -8.37 8.60
C GLU A 28 -7.22 -8.49 7.12
N LEU A 29 -6.48 -7.85 6.21
CA LEU A 29 -6.76 -7.98 4.78
C LEU A 29 -6.65 -9.44 4.32
N TRP A 30 -5.60 -10.14 4.75
CA TRP A 30 -5.43 -11.56 4.44
C TRP A 30 -6.60 -12.41 4.93
N ALA A 31 -7.07 -12.18 6.14
CA ALA A 31 -8.20 -12.90 6.71
C ALA A 31 -9.47 -12.80 5.84
N GLN A 32 -9.66 -11.67 5.15
CA GLN A 32 -10.81 -11.43 4.28
C GLN A 32 -10.68 -12.03 2.87
N ILE A 33 -9.46 -12.11 2.33
CA ILE A 33 -9.25 -12.47 0.92
C ILE A 33 -8.70 -13.88 0.69
N LYS A 34 -8.17 -14.54 1.72
CA LYS A 34 -7.44 -15.82 1.60
C LYS A 34 -8.20 -16.94 0.90
N ASP A 35 -9.53 -16.93 0.99
CA ASP A 35 -10.41 -17.94 0.41
C ASP A 35 -10.99 -17.50 -0.96
N GLN A 36 -10.54 -16.37 -1.49
CA GLN A 36 -10.89 -15.85 -2.82
C GLN A 36 -9.86 -16.29 -3.88
N ASP A 37 -10.22 -16.21 -5.16
CA ASP A 37 -9.20 -16.14 -6.23
C ASP A 37 -8.70 -14.71 -6.34
N TRP A 38 -7.46 -14.44 -5.95
CA TRP A 38 -6.93 -13.11 -5.79
C TRP A 38 -5.54 -12.93 -6.41
N SER A 39 -5.18 -11.68 -6.63
CA SER A 39 -3.88 -11.26 -7.14
C SER A 39 -3.49 -9.96 -6.42
N LEU A 40 -2.27 -9.89 -5.90
CA LEU A 40 -1.71 -8.70 -5.25
C LEU A 40 -0.79 -7.94 -6.19
N VAL A 41 -1.05 -6.65 -6.37
CA VAL A 41 -0.11 -5.70 -6.97
C VAL A 41 0.30 -4.71 -5.91
N SER A 42 1.59 -4.60 -5.62
CA SER A 42 2.02 -3.72 -4.55
C SER A 42 3.52 -3.41 -4.61
N ASP A 43 3.86 -2.14 -4.68
CA ASP A 43 5.21 -1.65 -4.39
C ASP A 43 5.43 -1.49 -2.88
N VAL A 44 4.38 -1.20 -2.12
CA VAL A 44 4.45 -1.05 -0.64
C VAL A 44 4.81 -2.37 0.04
N ALA A 45 4.53 -3.52 -0.58
CA ALA A 45 5.01 -4.81 -0.09
C ALA A 45 6.54 -4.84 0.05
N PHE A 46 7.25 -4.03 -0.72
CA PHE A 46 8.69 -3.88 -0.65
C PHE A 46 9.15 -3.24 0.66
N VAL A 47 8.50 -2.19 1.14
CA VAL A 47 8.91 -1.46 2.35
C VAL A 47 8.61 -2.24 3.61
N SER A 48 7.40 -2.72 3.78
CA SER A 48 6.98 -3.45 4.98
C SER A 48 7.13 -4.96 4.85
N ARG A 49 6.98 -5.51 3.65
CA ARG A 49 7.00 -6.95 3.30
C ARG A 49 6.01 -7.81 4.11
N TRP A 50 5.06 -7.20 4.80
CA TRP A 50 4.13 -7.96 5.62
C TRP A 50 3.26 -8.93 4.82
N PRO A 51 2.71 -8.58 3.63
CA PRO A 51 2.02 -9.56 2.81
C PRO A 51 2.91 -10.76 2.48
N LEU A 52 4.15 -10.54 2.07
CA LEU A 52 5.10 -11.62 1.72
C LEU A 52 5.53 -12.48 2.93
N ARG A 53 5.33 -11.99 4.15
CA ARG A 53 5.67 -12.70 5.39
C ARG A 53 4.48 -13.45 6.00
N LEU A 54 3.25 -12.99 5.74
CA LEU A 54 2.04 -13.49 6.40
C LEU A 54 1.09 -14.26 5.48
N TRP A 55 1.11 -13.96 4.17
CA TRP A 55 0.18 -14.56 3.21
C TRP A 55 0.77 -15.81 2.57
N SER A 56 -0.10 -16.73 2.14
CA SER A 56 0.30 -17.89 1.34
C SER A 56 0.12 -17.58 -0.14
N PHE A 57 1.20 -17.70 -0.92
CA PHE A 57 1.22 -17.49 -2.36
C PHE A 57 1.40 -18.84 -3.05
N ASP A 58 0.29 -19.46 -3.40
CA ASP A 58 0.27 -20.81 -3.96
C ASP A 58 0.17 -20.84 -5.48
N GLN A 59 -0.20 -19.69 -6.08
CA GLN A 59 -0.41 -19.58 -7.51
C GLN A 59 0.52 -18.50 -8.11
N HIS A 60 1.02 -18.74 -9.31
CA HIS A 60 1.96 -17.84 -10.00
C HIS A 60 1.43 -16.43 -10.26
N TYR A 61 0.11 -16.26 -10.31
CA TYR A 61 -0.55 -14.98 -10.56
C TYR A 61 -0.89 -14.19 -9.29
N GLN A 62 -0.68 -14.76 -8.12
CA GLN A 62 -1.05 -14.12 -6.85
C GLN A 62 -0.14 -12.95 -6.48
N PHE A 63 1.08 -12.91 -7.01
CA PHE A 63 1.99 -11.79 -6.79
C PHE A 63 2.51 -11.23 -8.11
N ILE A 64 2.09 -10.02 -8.43
CA ILE A 64 2.48 -9.33 -9.68
C ILE A 64 3.72 -8.44 -9.47
N GLY A 65 4.15 -8.24 -8.22
CA GLY A 65 5.40 -7.56 -7.92
C GLY A 65 5.42 -6.06 -8.23
N GLY A 66 6.60 -5.49 -8.08
CA GLY A 66 6.87 -4.10 -8.36
C GLY A 66 7.58 -3.89 -9.71
N ALA A 67 7.89 -2.62 -10.00
CA ALA A 67 8.49 -2.18 -11.27
C ALA A 67 9.90 -2.72 -11.54
N GLY A 68 10.55 -3.36 -10.56
CA GLY A 68 11.94 -3.83 -10.68
C GLY A 68 13.00 -2.73 -10.72
N GLY A 69 12.65 -1.53 -11.13
CA GLY A 69 13.51 -0.35 -11.17
C GLY A 69 13.20 0.67 -10.08
N PHE A 70 12.36 0.34 -9.13
CA PHE A 70 11.92 1.24 -8.04
C PHE A 70 11.36 2.58 -8.52
N GLY A 71 10.69 2.57 -9.69
CA GLY A 71 10.02 3.74 -10.23
C GLY A 71 8.79 4.09 -9.41
N GLU A 72 8.78 5.28 -8.83
CA GLU A 72 7.62 5.82 -8.14
C GLU A 72 6.42 5.98 -9.08
N GLY A 73 5.21 5.80 -8.56
CA GLY A 73 3.99 5.89 -9.35
C GLY A 73 3.60 4.61 -10.10
N TYR A 74 4.32 3.51 -9.92
CA TYR A 74 4.02 2.24 -10.57
C TYR A 74 2.75 1.56 -10.00
N GLY A 75 2.56 1.59 -8.68
CA GLY A 75 1.60 0.75 -7.97
C GLY A 75 0.17 0.85 -8.49
N ALA A 76 -0.41 2.04 -8.50
CA ALA A 76 -1.80 2.24 -8.91
C ALA A 76 -2.05 1.96 -10.41
N PRO A 77 -1.23 2.44 -11.37
CA PRO A 77 -1.39 2.09 -12.78
C PRO A 77 -1.25 0.60 -13.06
N ALA A 78 -0.26 -0.05 -12.45
CA ALA A 78 -0.06 -1.48 -12.59
C ALA A 78 -1.25 -2.29 -12.04
N ALA A 79 -1.81 -1.85 -10.91
CA ALA A 79 -2.98 -2.48 -10.31
C ALA A 79 -4.21 -2.39 -11.21
N VAL A 80 -4.45 -1.24 -11.84
CA VAL A 80 -5.55 -1.09 -12.82
C VAL A 80 -5.33 -1.98 -14.04
N GLY A 81 -4.09 -2.06 -14.56
CA GLY A 81 -3.74 -2.97 -15.64
C GLY A 81 -3.94 -4.44 -15.29
N ALA A 82 -3.49 -4.84 -14.10
CA ALA A 82 -3.68 -6.18 -13.58
C ALA A 82 -5.15 -6.53 -13.37
N ALA A 83 -5.94 -5.60 -12.82
CA ALA A 83 -7.37 -5.78 -12.62
C ALA A 83 -8.12 -5.94 -13.95
N LEU A 84 -7.73 -5.18 -14.96
CA LEU A 84 -8.25 -5.35 -16.32
C LEU A 84 -7.96 -6.75 -16.87
N ALA A 85 -6.73 -7.24 -16.70
CA ALA A 85 -6.34 -8.58 -17.12
C ALA A 85 -7.05 -9.70 -16.34
N ASN A 86 -7.26 -9.49 -15.04
CA ASN A 86 -7.90 -10.44 -14.13
C ASN A 86 -9.42 -10.51 -14.29
N ARG A 87 -10.05 -9.45 -14.84
CA ARG A 87 -11.51 -9.35 -14.99
C ARG A 87 -12.14 -10.55 -15.69
N LYS A 88 -11.49 -11.08 -16.71
CA LYS A 88 -11.97 -12.26 -17.47
C LYS A 88 -12.00 -13.55 -16.67
N TYR A 89 -11.28 -13.61 -15.56
CA TYR A 89 -11.22 -14.76 -14.65
C TYR A 89 -12.10 -14.58 -13.41
N GLY A 90 -12.73 -13.41 -13.24
CA GLY A 90 -13.45 -13.06 -12.00
C GLY A 90 -12.54 -12.91 -10.79
N ARG A 91 -11.26 -12.71 -10.99
CA ARG A 91 -10.24 -12.66 -9.93
C ARG A 91 -10.23 -11.31 -9.24
N LEU A 92 -10.23 -11.33 -7.90
CA LEU A 92 -10.07 -10.14 -7.08
C LEU A 92 -8.66 -9.56 -7.24
N SER A 93 -8.57 -8.34 -7.74
CA SER A 93 -7.30 -7.62 -7.79
C SER A 93 -7.17 -6.72 -6.57
N VAL A 94 -6.08 -6.88 -5.84
CA VAL A 94 -5.77 -6.14 -4.61
C VAL A 94 -4.53 -5.29 -4.85
N ASN A 95 -4.62 -4.02 -4.50
CA ASN A 95 -3.50 -3.09 -4.48
C ASN A 95 -3.28 -2.59 -3.05
N ILE A 96 -2.08 -2.74 -2.52
CA ILE A 96 -1.66 -2.04 -1.30
C ILE A 96 -0.81 -0.86 -1.75
N GLN A 97 -1.33 0.35 -1.57
CA GLN A 97 -0.83 1.58 -2.17
C GLN A 97 -0.28 2.53 -1.10
N GLY A 98 0.92 3.07 -1.31
CA GLY A 98 1.44 4.18 -0.52
C GLY A 98 0.83 5.51 -0.96
N ASP A 99 0.64 6.41 0.01
CA ASP A 99 0.09 7.75 -0.24
C ASP A 99 0.98 8.61 -1.15
N GLY A 100 2.29 8.57 -0.95
CA GLY A 100 3.25 9.28 -1.80
C GLY A 100 3.27 8.74 -3.22
N ASP A 101 3.35 7.42 -3.38
CA ASP A 101 3.34 6.76 -4.68
C ASP A 101 2.02 7.00 -5.45
N MET A 102 0.89 7.03 -4.73
CA MET A 102 -0.42 7.36 -5.30
C MET A 102 -0.43 8.72 -5.99
N MET A 103 0.27 9.72 -5.45
CA MET A 103 0.24 11.09 -5.96
C MET A 103 0.95 11.27 -7.30
N TYR A 104 1.72 10.28 -7.77
CA TYR A 104 2.31 10.33 -9.09
C TYR A 104 1.31 10.08 -10.22
N ALA A 105 0.28 9.26 -9.98
CA ALA A 105 -0.69 8.89 -11.00
C ALA A 105 -2.12 8.71 -10.46
N PRO A 106 -2.69 9.65 -9.69
CA PRO A 106 -4.01 9.48 -9.08
C PRO A 106 -5.12 9.37 -10.11
N GLY A 107 -4.97 9.98 -11.30
CA GLY A 107 -5.95 9.94 -12.38
C GLY A 107 -6.27 8.54 -12.91
N VAL A 108 -5.46 7.53 -12.59
CA VAL A 108 -5.72 6.15 -13.01
C VAL A 108 -7.00 5.57 -12.39
N PHE A 109 -7.46 6.09 -11.25
CA PHE A 109 -8.72 5.69 -10.64
C PHE A 109 -9.93 6.16 -11.44
N TRP A 110 -9.85 7.33 -12.09
CA TRP A 110 -10.85 7.72 -13.09
C TRP A 110 -10.91 6.71 -14.24
N THR A 111 -9.76 6.26 -14.72
CA THR A 111 -9.69 5.22 -15.77
C THR A 111 -10.34 3.92 -15.31
N ALA A 112 -10.08 3.50 -14.07
CA ALA A 112 -10.70 2.30 -13.49
C ALA A 112 -12.23 2.43 -13.41
N ALA A 113 -12.74 3.58 -12.93
CA ALA A 113 -14.17 3.86 -12.87
C ALA A 113 -14.80 3.90 -14.25
N HIS A 114 -14.21 4.65 -15.20
CA HIS A 114 -14.70 4.80 -16.56
C HIS A 114 -14.85 3.46 -17.31
N HIS A 115 -13.90 2.56 -17.11
CA HIS A 115 -13.90 1.24 -17.75
C HIS A 115 -14.48 0.11 -16.90
N HIS A 116 -15.09 0.44 -15.76
CA HIS A 116 -15.68 -0.51 -14.81
C HIS A 116 -14.70 -1.65 -14.43
N ILE A 117 -13.45 -1.29 -14.10
CA ILE A 117 -12.40 -2.24 -13.74
C ILE A 117 -12.50 -2.50 -12.24
N PRO A 118 -12.81 -3.76 -11.81
CA PRO A 118 -12.94 -4.09 -10.39
C PRO A 118 -11.56 -4.15 -9.74
N LEU A 119 -11.33 -3.32 -8.73
CA LEU A 119 -10.07 -3.21 -8.00
C LEU A 119 -10.32 -2.84 -6.55
N LEU A 120 -9.72 -3.56 -5.62
CA LEU A 120 -9.62 -3.17 -4.22
C LEU A 120 -8.28 -2.48 -3.99
N THR A 121 -8.29 -1.21 -3.59
CA THR A 121 -7.10 -0.49 -3.17
C THR A 121 -7.14 -0.21 -1.68
N VAL A 122 -6.12 -0.66 -0.95
CA VAL A 122 -5.90 -0.38 0.46
C VAL A 122 -4.76 0.63 0.58
N MET A 123 -5.10 1.86 0.98
CA MET A 123 -4.16 2.97 1.08
C MET A 123 -3.42 2.95 2.42
N HIS A 124 -2.10 2.81 2.38
CA HIS A 124 -1.22 3.02 3.51
C HIS A 124 -0.79 4.49 3.55
N ASN A 125 -1.50 5.29 4.34
CA ASN A 125 -1.31 6.73 4.42
C ASN A 125 -0.44 7.10 5.63
N ASN A 126 0.85 7.32 5.40
CA ASN A 126 1.79 7.82 6.40
C ASN A 126 2.08 9.32 6.27
N ARG A 127 1.46 10.00 5.30
CA ARG A 127 1.56 11.43 4.99
C ARG A 127 2.98 11.89 4.65
N ALA A 128 3.75 11.00 4.02
CA ALA A 128 5.13 11.32 3.66
C ALA A 128 5.67 10.39 2.57
N TYR A 129 6.62 10.89 1.81
CA TYR A 129 7.61 10.08 1.10
C TYR A 129 8.63 9.56 2.13
N GLN A 130 8.22 8.61 2.95
CA GLN A 130 8.96 8.20 4.15
C GLN A 130 10.35 7.62 3.83
N GLN A 131 10.50 6.94 2.71
CA GLN A 131 11.78 6.40 2.29
C GLN A 131 12.79 7.52 2.00
N GLU A 132 12.35 8.58 1.37
CA GLU A 132 13.15 9.77 1.08
C GLU A 132 13.53 10.51 2.36
N VAL A 133 12.61 10.64 3.32
CA VAL A 133 12.92 11.19 4.66
C VAL A 133 14.06 10.40 5.29
N MET A 134 13.94 9.07 5.33
CA MET A 134 14.96 8.19 5.91
C MET A 134 16.30 8.28 5.16
N HIS A 135 16.25 8.39 3.83
CA HIS A 135 17.46 8.54 3.01
C HIS A 135 18.16 9.87 3.30
N ILE A 136 17.43 10.97 3.34
CA ILE A 136 17.97 12.30 3.69
C ILE A 136 18.59 12.27 5.09
N GLN A 137 17.93 11.65 6.07
CA GLN A 137 18.48 11.51 7.42
C GLN A 137 19.80 10.76 7.43
N ARG A 138 19.88 9.61 6.75
CA ARG A 138 21.11 8.82 6.64
C ARG A 138 22.24 9.59 5.96
N MET A 139 21.92 10.37 4.92
CA MET A 139 22.92 11.18 4.24
C MET A 139 23.38 12.38 5.07
N ALA A 140 22.48 12.99 5.83
CA ALA A 140 22.80 14.05 6.77
C ALA A 140 23.74 13.55 7.87
N ASP A 141 23.45 12.38 8.45
CA ASP A 141 24.30 11.75 9.48
C ASP A 141 25.71 11.45 8.96
N ARG A 142 25.83 10.90 7.73
CA ARG A 142 27.13 10.65 7.09
C ARG A 142 28.00 11.89 6.93
N HIS A 143 27.36 13.04 6.80
CA HIS A 143 28.03 14.35 6.63
C HIS A 143 28.03 15.20 7.90
N ASN A 144 27.68 14.62 9.07
CA ASN A 144 27.56 15.33 10.35
C ASN A 144 26.66 16.59 10.25
N ARG A 145 25.60 16.50 9.48
CA ARG A 145 24.59 17.57 9.31
C ARG A 145 23.36 17.25 10.17
N GLY A 146 22.67 18.30 10.61
CA GLY A 146 21.41 18.11 11.35
C GLY A 146 20.29 17.52 10.49
N ILE A 147 19.45 16.67 11.08
CA ILE A 147 18.33 15.99 10.42
C ILE A 147 16.99 16.76 10.51
N THR A 148 16.96 17.91 11.19
CA THR A 148 15.73 18.66 11.49
C THR A 148 14.97 19.15 10.25
N ARG A 149 15.63 19.20 9.10
CA ARG A 149 15.06 19.63 7.81
C ARG A 149 14.76 18.45 6.86
N ALA A 150 14.89 17.22 7.29
CA ALA A 150 14.69 16.04 6.44
C ALA A 150 13.25 15.89 5.93
N ASN A 151 12.29 16.54 6.58
CA ASN A 151 10.88 16.53 6.21
C ASN A 151 10.49 17.61 5.19
N ILE A 152 11.39 18.55 4.83
CA ILE A 152 11.08 19.60 3.87
C ILE A 152 11.00 18.99 2.46
N GLY A 153 9.84 19.17 1.81
CA GLY A 153 9.57 18.61 0.48
C GLY A 153 9.27 17.10 0.44
N THR A 154 9.28 16.43 1.60
CA THR A 154 9.04 14.98 1.69
C THR A 154 7.79 14.62 2.49
N THR A 155 7.05 15.60 3.02
CA THR A 155 5.80 15.38 3.73
C THR A 155 4.59 15.77 2.89
N LEU A 156 3.49 15.03 3.06
CA LEU A 156 2.18 15.26 2.42
C LEU A 156 1.17 15.76 3.47
N GLN A 157 1.52 16.88 4.10
CA GLN A 157 0.78 17.50 5.19
C GLN A 157 0.59 19.00 4.95
N ASN A 158 -0.38 19.59 5.63
CA ASN A 158 -0.66 21.02 5.62
C ASN A 158 -0.96 21.60 4.21
N PRO A 159 -2.05 21.13 3.54
CA PRO A 159 -3.15 20.31 4.10
C PRO A 159 -2.91 18.80 3.98
N ASN A 160 -3.57 18.01 4.84
CA ASN A 160 -3.65 16.57 4.65
C ASN A 160 -4.55 16.25 3.46
N ILE A 161 -4.15 15.28 2.64
CA ILE A 161 -4.94 14.80 1.52
C ILE A 161 -6.02 13.85 2.04
N ASP A 162 -7.27 14.09 1.66
CA ASP A 162 -8.38 13.18 1.86
C ASP A 162 -8.50 12.26 0.64
N TYR A 163 -7.87 11.10 0.72
CA TYR A 163 -7.83 10.15 -0.40
C TYR A 163 -9.20 9.55 -0.69
N SER A 164 -10.08 9.41 0.30
CA SER A 164 -11.44 8.93 0.07
C SER A 164 -12.22 9.90 -0.83
N LYS A 165 -12.17 11.19 -0.53
CA LYS A 165 -12.79 12.21 -1.39
C LYS A 165 -12.12 12.34 -2.75
N LEU A 166 -10.80 12.18 -2.80
CA LEU A 166 -10.05 12.22 -4.06
C LEU A 166 -10.58 11.16 -5.03
N VAL A 167 -10.70 9.90 -4.59
CA VAL A 167 -11.19 8.82 -5.46
C VAL A 167 -12.69 8.90 -5.72
N GLN A 168 -13.48 9.39 -4.75
CA GLN A 168 -14.92 9.65 -4.95
C GLN A 168 -15.15 10.67 -6.06
N SER A 169 -14.34 11.72 -6.15
CA SER A 169 -14.43 12.72 -7.24
C SER A 169 -14.15 12.12 -8.62
N MET A 170 -13.52 10.95 -8.69
CA MET A 170 -13.22 10.20 -9.91
C MET A 170 -14.23 9.07 -10.19
N GLY A 171 -15.30 8.95 -9.38
CA GLY A 171 -16.33 7.94 -9.54
C GLY A 171 -16.03 6.59 -8.89
N VAL A 172 -15.00 6.51 -8.04
CA VAL A 172 -14.67 5.30 -7.28
C VAL A 172 -15.24 5.41 -5.86
N TYR A 173 -15.75 4.31 -5.32
CA TYR A 173 -16.09 4.26 -3.89
C TYR A 173 -14.82 4.44 -3.05
N GLY A 174 -14.87 5.29 -2.06
CA GLY A 174 -13.77 5.55 -1.15
C GLY A 174 -14.26 5.71 0.28
N GLU A 175 -13.56 5.10 1.23
CA GLU A 175 -13.85 5.18 2.66
C GLU A 175 -12.56 5.42 3.44
N GLY A 176 -12.63 6.18 4.51
CA GLY A 176 -11.49 6.50 5.36
C GLY A 176 -11.46 7.96 5.82
N PRO A 177 -10.47 8.36 6.60
CA PRO A 177 -9.34 7.53 7.08
C PRO A 177 -9.76 6.55 8.18
N ILE A 178 -9.19 5.33 8.13
CA ILE A 178 -9.34 4.32 9.18
C ILE A 178 -8.05 4.35 10.00
N SER A 179 -8.11 4.82 11.24
CA SER A 179 -6.93 5.00 12.11
C SER A 179 -6.87 4.04 13.29
N ALA A 180 -8.02 3.48 13.66
CA ALA A 180 -8.15 2.47 14.71
C ALA A 180 -9.12 1.38 14.26
N VAL A 181 -8.95 0.17 14.83
CA VAL A 181 -9.90 -0.91 14.61
C VAL A 181 -11.00 -0.77 15.65
N SER A 182 -12.21 -0.46 15.20
CA SER A 182 -13.42 -0.59 16.03
C SER A 182 -13.85 -2.06 16.02
N TYR A 183 -14.05 -2.64 17.20
CA TYR A 183 -14.64 -3.96 17.37
C TYR A 183 -16.16 -3.86 17.33
#